data_10ef1a40815d24ef48b3a09aa6192704
#
_entry.id   10ef1a40815d24ef48b3a09aa6192704
#
_cell.length_a   1.000
_cell.length_b   1.000
_cell.length_c   1.000
_cell.angle_alpha   90.00
_cell.angle_beta   90.00
_cell.angle_gamma   90.00
#
_symmetry.space_group_name_H-M   'P 1'
#
loop_
_entity.id
_entity.type
_entity.pdbx_description
1 polymer ?
#
loop_
_entity_poly.entity_id
_entity_poly.type
_entity_poly.pdbx_seq_one_letter_code
_entity_poly.pdbx_strand_id
1 'polypeptide(L)'
;MLSPMKTLQKKFNDFKKKIHSKSGIGELYERQIRYIYEKNGWWVKPYGILKGKSDLGRDLLCYKKKQVHIVQAKNWSKYKTIHEKHIMQLAGTILHYIQKNKKNPQGVFITTTKLSPTAKEFVKKLNIKHRYIKLDQNFPMIKCNINRKGKKLFFLPFDKFYDHVHIEKNKGEFYTNSLKECIKKGFRHVGKR
;
A
#
# COMPACT_ATOMS: atom_id res chain seq x y z
N MET A 1 -15.18 -31.75 11.25
CA MET A 1 -15.11 -30.28 11.02
C MET A 1 -13.67 -29.82 10.98
N LEU A 2 -13.29 -28.97 10.03
CA LEU A 2 -11.96 -28.35 10.01
C LEU A 2 -11.80 -27.44 11.21
N SER A 3 -10.62 -27.44 11.87
CA SER A 3 -10.37 -26.49 12.97
C SER A 3 -10.53 -25.05 12.48
N PRO A 4 -10.96 -24.08 13.32
CA PRO A 4 -11.16 -22.68 12.93
C PRO A 4 -9.94 -22.07 12.21
N MET A 5 -8.75 -22.50 12.56
CA MET A 5 -7.50 -22.06 11.93
C MET A 5 -7.30 -22.62 10.52
N LYS A 6 -7.63 -23.90 10.27
CA LYS A 6 -7.58 -24.49 8.93
C LYS A 6 -8.57 -23.78 7.98
N THR A 7 -9.76 -23.44 8.49
CA THR A 7 -10.76 -22.67 7.74
C THR A 7 -10.25 -21.27 7.39
N LEU A 8 -9.58 -20.58 8.32
CA LEU A 8 -9.05 -19.24 8.10
C LEU A 8 -7.88 -19.27 7.11
N GLN A 9 -7.00 -20.28 7.19
CA GLN A 9 -5.90 -20.45 6.22
C GLN A 9 -6.45 -20.72 4.81
N LYS A 10 -7.49 -21.55 4.69
CA LYS A 10 -8.15 -21.80 3.41
C LYS A 10 -8.71 -20.48 2.82
N LYS A 11 -9.44 -19.68 3.61
CA LYS A 11 -9.96 -18.37 3.18
C LYS A 11 -8.86 -17.43 2.71
N PHE A 12 -7.72 -17.39 3.42
CA PHE A 12 -6.59 -16.57 3.02
C PHE A 12 -5.96 -17.04 1.69
N ASN A 13 -5.81 -18.35 1.51
CA ASN A 13 -5.31 -18.92 0.27
C ASN A 13 -6.27 -18.65 -0.90
N ASP A 14 -7.59 -18.78 -0.67
CA ASP A 14 -8.61 -18.51 -1.68
C ASP A 14 -8.63 -17.01 -2.04
N PHE A 15 -8.46 -16.11 -1.08
CA PHE A 15 -8.29 -14.68 -1.34
C PHE A 15 -7.11 -14.43 -2.28
N LYS A 16 -5.94 -15.00 -2.00
CA LYS A 16 -4.74 -14.86 -2.85
C LYS A 16 -4.98 -15.34 -4.29
N LYS A 17 -5.76 -16.41 -4.47
CA LYS A 17 -6.11 -16.95 -5.81
C LYS A 17 -7.14 -16.10 -6.55
N LYS A 18 -8.05 -15.43 -5.86
CA LYS A 18 -9.17 -14.68 -6.44
C LYS A 18 -8.83 -13.26 -6.91
N ILE A 19 -7.63 -12.76 -6.66
CA ILE A 19 -7.22 -11.40 -7.06
C ILE A 19 -6.87 -11.40 -8.56
N HIS A 20 -7.89 -11.51 -9.42
CA HIS A 20 -7.70 -11.50 -10.88
C HIS A 20 -8.41 -10.35 -11.59
N SER A 21 -9.28 -9.58 -10.91
CA SER A 21 -9.87 -8.38 -11.49
C SER A 21 -8.86 -7.25 -11.61
N LYS A 22 -8.99 -6.38 -12.63
CA LYS A 22 -8.09 -5.23 -12.82
C LYS A 22 -8.03 -4.31 -11.58
N SER A 23 -9.18 -4.07 -10.95
CA SER A 23 -9.26 -3.28 -9.71
C SER A 23 -8.59 -3.98 -8.53
N GLY A 24 -8.85 -5.27 -8.33
CA GLY A 24 -8.23 -6.06 -7.26
C GLY A 24 -6.70 -6.13 -7.37
N ILE A 25 -6.17 -6.23 -8.60
CA ILE A 25 -4.72 -6.19 -8.86
C ILE A 25 -4.15 -4.79 -8.56
N GLY A 26 -4.90 -3.70 -8.86
CA GLY A 26 -4.51 -2.33 -8.53
C GLY A 26 -4.40 -2.13 -7.01
N GLU A 27 -5.43 -2.52 -6.26
CA GLU A 27 -5.42 -2.46 -4.79
C GLU A 27 -4.31 -3.31 -4.17
N LEU A 28 -4.06 -4.51 -4.73
CA LEU A 28 -2.96 -5.36 -4.28
C LEU A 28 -1.61 -4.67 -4.47
N TYR A 29 -1.43 -3.97 -5.59
CA TYR A 29 -0.20 -3.23 -5.86
C TYR A 29 -0.02 -2.06 -4.89
N GLU A 30 -1.06 -1.29 -4.62
CA GLU A 30 -1.03 -0.23 -3.60
C GLU A 30 -0.69 -0.78 -2.20
N ARG A 31 -1.25 -1.94 -1.82
CA ARG A 31 -0.92 -2.63 -0.57
C ARG A 31 0.53 -3.11 -0.52
N GLN A 32 1.09 -3.61 -1.63
CA GLN A 32 2.51 -3.94 -1.71
C GLN A 32 3.40 -2.71 -1.53
N ILE A 33 3.10 -1.61 -2.21
CA ILE A 33 3.86 -0.37 -2.05
C ILE A 33 3.76 0.15 -0.61
N ARG A 34 2.56 0.09 -0.01
CA ARG A 34 2.37 0.40 1.41
C ARG A 34 3.25 -0.47 2.31
N TYR A 35 3.26 -1.79 2.11
CA TYR A 35 4.13 -2.72 2.83
C TYR A 35 5.61 -2.30 2.74
N ILE A 36 6.09 -1.94 1.55
CA ILE A 36 7.47 -1.50 1.33
C ILE A 36 7.76 -0.24 2.16
N TYR A 37 6.86 0.74 2.18
CA TYR A 37 7.02 1.96 2.96
C TYR A 37 7.00 1.69 4.47
N GLU A 38 6.00 0.97 4.96
CA GLU A 38 5.87 0.65 6.40
C GLU A 38 7.05 -0.21 6.90
N LYS A 39 7.54 -1.17 6.10
CA LYS A 39 8.76 -1.94 6.39
C LYS A 39 9.99 -1.05 6.58
N ASN A 40 10.04 0.08 5.90
CA ASN A 40 11.13 1.07 6.00
C ASN A 40 10.84 2.19 7.01
N GLY A 41 9.88 2.01 7.91
CA GLY A 41 9.59 2.92 9.02
C GLY A 41 8.82 4.18 8.62
N TRP A 42 8.04 4.13 7.53
CA TRP A 42 7.12 5.20 7.15
C TRP A 42 5.73 4.93 7.74
N TRP A 43 5.07 5.96 8.23
CA TRP A 43 3.64 5.92 8.48
C TRP A 43 2.91 6.21 7.18
N VAL A 44 1.95 5.35 6.80
CA VAL A 44 1.31 5.39 5.47
C VAL A 44 -0.20 5.52 5.59
N LYS A 45 -0.79 6.55 4.98
CA LYS A 45 -2.22 6.69 4.78
C LYS A 45 -2.59 6.21 3.37
N PRO A 46 -3.34 5.11 3.21
CA PRO A 46 -3.74 4.59 1.90
C PRO A 46 -4.96 5.37 1.37
N TYR A 47 -4.73 6.46 0.66
CA TYR A 47 -5.79 7.32 0.14
C TYR A 47 -6.59 6.64 -0.97
N GLY A 48 -5.94 5.96 -1.93
CA GLY A 48 -6.59 5.29 -3.05
C GLY A 48 -7.64 4.29 -2.58
N ILE A 49 -7.26 3.38 -1.68
CA ILE A 49 -8.14 2.34 -1.14
C ILE A 49 -9.27 2.93 -0.26
N LEU A 50 -8.98 3.99 0.53
CA LEU A 50 -9.95 4.55 1.47
C LEU A 50 -10.89 5.59 0.87
N LYS A 51 -10.48 6.29 -0.20
CA LYS A 51 -11.22 7.40 -0.82
C LYS A 51 -11.68 7.11 -2.24
N GLY A 52 -11.17 6.07 -2.87
CA GLY A 52 -11.50 5.72 -4.24
C GLY A 52 -11.28 6.91 -5.19
N LYS A 53 -12.26 7.21 -6.04
CA LYS A 53 -12.17 8.28 -7.05
C LYS A 53 -11.90 9.69 -6.49
N SER A 54 -12.09 9.91 -5.18
CA SER A 54 -11.84 11.20 -4.52
C SER A 54 -10.41 11.35 -3.99
N ASP A 55 -9.48 10.48 -4.42
CA ASP A 55 -8.08 10.46 -3.98
C ASP A 55 -7.21 11.56 -4.60
N LEU A 56 -7.72 12.29 -5.60
CA LEU A 56 -7.00 13.29 -6.41
C LEU A 56 -5.74 12.71 -7.09
N GLY A 57 -5.74 11.41 -7.42
CA GLY A 57 -4.61 10.73 -8.04
C GLY A 57 -3.43 10.45 -7.10
N ARG A 58 -3.67 10.46 -5.78
CA ARG A 58 -2.69 10.00 -4.77
C ARG A 58 -3.16 8.70 -4.14
N ASP A 59 -2.40 7.66 -4.36
CA ASP A 59 -2.73 6.35 -3.80
C ASP A 59 -2.28 6.27 -2.34
N LEU A 60 -1.06 6.76 -2.03
CA LEU A 60 -0.54 6.77 -0.66
C LEU A 60 0.00 8.16 -0.27
N LEU A 61 -0.19 8.50 1.00
CA LEU A 61 0.46 9.64 1.65
C LEU A 61 1.33 9.11 2.79
N CYS A 62 2.66 9.27 2.64
CA CYS A 62 3.63 8.63 3.50
C CYS A 62 4.43 9.67 4.30
N TYR A 63 4.61 9.42 5.60
CA TYR A 63 5.28 10.32 6.53
C TYR A 63 6.43 9.61 7.23
N LYS A 64 7.60 10.25 7.30
CA LYS A 64 8.74 9.78 8.07
C LYS A 64 9.56 10.98 8.57
N LYS A 65 9.58 11.20 9.89
CA LYS A 65 10.18 12.40 10.49
C LYS A 65 9.59 13.68 9.86
N LYS A 66 10.42 14.55 9.28
CA LYS A 66 9.98 15.77 8.55
C LYS A 66 9.63 15.52 7.08
N GLN A 67 9.85 14.32 6.56
CA GLN A 67 9.61 13.99 5.15
C GLN A 67 8.16 13.58 4.90
N VAL A 68 7.62 14.05 3.78
CA VAL A 68 6.31 13.66 3.27
C VAL A 68 6.46 13.19 1.83
N HIS A 69 5.96 12.00 1.51
CA HIS A 69 5.87 11.53 0.14
C HIS A 69 4.39 11.45 -0.29
N ILE A 70 4.08 11.99 -1.45
CA ILE A 70 2.82 11.75 -2.17
C ILE A 70 3.12 10.72 -3.24
N VAL A 71 2.51 9.54 -3.12
CA VAL A 71 2.80 8.40 -3.98
C VAL A 71 1.62 8.13 -4.90
N GLN A 72 1.89 8.01 -6.20
CA GLN A 72 0.99 7.43 -7.18
C GLN A 72 1.59 6.13 -7.71
N ALA A 73 0.81 5.05 -7.72
CA ALA A 73 1.22 3.72 -8.12
C ALA A 73 0.40 3.25 -9.33
N LYS A 74 1.05 2.83 -10.41
CA LYS A 74 0.40 2.33 -11.63
C LYS A 74 0.89 0.93 -11.95
N ASN A 75 0.04 -0.07 -11.70
CA ASN A 75 0.30 -1.44 -12.13
C ASN A 75 -0.33 -1.68 -13.50
N TRP A 76 0.46 -1.50 -14.55
CA TRP A 76 0.05 -1.67 -15.92
C TRP A 76 0.80 -2.80 -16.62
N SER A 77 0.19 -3.39 -17.64
CA SER A 77 0.83 -4.37 -18.50
C SER A 77 2.14 -3.81 -19.10
N LYS A 78 3.15 -4.65 -19.23
CA LYS A 78 4.45 -4.32 -19.85
C LYS A 78 4.35 -3.74 -21.28
N TYR A 79 3.23 -4.00 -21.95
CA TYR A 79 2.96 -3.49 -23.31
C TYR A 79 2.41 -2.06 -23.33
N LYS A 80 1.97 -1.54 -22.16
CA LYS A 80 1.50 -0.16 -22.04
C LYS A 80 2.63 0.78 -21.64
N THR A 81 2.52 2.02 -22.07
CA THR A 81 3.45 3.09 -21.73
C THR A 81 2.73 4.15 -20.90
N ILE A 82 3.37 4.63 -19.86
CA ILE A 82 2.88 5.75 -19.06
C ILE A 82 3.23 7.04 -19.79
N HIS A 83 2.22 7.86 -20.08
CA HIS A 83 2.34 9.17 -20.70
C HIS A 83 2.35 10.30 -19.68
N GLU A 84 2.77 11.49 -20.10
CA GLU A 84 2.96 12.70 -19.30
C GLU A 84 1.71 13.12 -18.50
N LYS A 85 0.49 12.86 -19.02
CA LYS A 85 -0.77 13.20 -18.34
C LYS A 85 -0.86 12.61 -16.91
N HIS A 86 -0.27 11.43 -16.68
CA HIS A 86 -0.26 10.82 -15.36
C HIS A 86 0.74 11.51 -14.42
N ILE A 87 1.86 11.99 -14.96
CA ILE A 87 2.85 12.77 -14.20
C ILE A 87 2.27 14.13 -13.83
N MET A 88 1.56 14.77 -14.78
CA MET A 88 0.86 16.05 -14.55
C MET A 88 -0.24 15.92 -13.50
N GLN A 89 -0.98 14.79 -13.48
CA GLN A 89 -1.97 14.52 -12.44
C GLN A 89 -1.32 14.51 -11.05
N LEU A 90 -0.19 13.82 -10.89
CA LEU A 90 0.56 13.79 -9.62
C LEU A 90 1.10 15.19 -9.26
N ALA A 91 1.61 15.95 -10.25
CA ALA A 91 2.09 17.30 -10.03
C ALA A 91 0.98 18.24 -9.52
N GLY A 92 -0.21 18.18 -10.11
CA GLY A 92 -1.38 18.92 -9.64
C GLY A 92 -1.76 18.57 -8.20
N THR A 93 -1.68 17.28 -7.85
CA THR A 93 -1.92 16.81 -6.47
C THR A 93 -0.88 17.35 -5.49
N ILE A 94 0.39 17.41 -5.89
CA ILE A 94 1.48 17.99 -5.09
C ILE A 94 1.22 19.48 -4.84
N LEU A 95 0.88 20.25 -5.88
CA LEU A 95 0.58 21.67 -5.77
C LEU A 95 -0.60 21.93 -4.82
N HIS A 96 -1.68 21.14 -4.97
CA HIS A 96 -2.83 21.21 -4.07
C HIS A 96 -2.43 20.91 -2.60
N TYR A 97 -1.58 19.92 -2.39
CA TYR A 97 -1.08 19.59 -1.05
C TYR A 97 -0.25 20.73 -0.45
N ILE A 98 0.65 21.34 -1.23
CA ILE A 98 1.48 22.49 -0.80
C ILE A 98 0.59 23.66 -0.39
N GLN A 99 -0.38 24.02 -1.24
CA GLN A 99 -1.31 25.12 -0.96
C GLN A 99 -2.06 24.91 0.36
N LYS A 100 -2.55 23.68 0.61
CA LYS A 100 -3.35 23.35 1.79
C LYS A 100 -2.51 23.20 3.07
N ASN A 101 -1.32 22.63 3.00
CA ASN A 101 -0.57 22.21 4.18
C ASN A 101 0.69 23.04 4.44
N LYS A 102 1.05 23.97 3.55
CA LYS A 102 2.28 24.79 3.61
C LYS A 102 3.56 23.96 3.80
N LYS A 103 3.60 22.76 3.20
CA LYS A 103 4.72 21.80 3.25
C LYS A 103 5.03 21.32 1.87
N ASN A 104 6.32 21.15 1.56
CA ASN A 104 6.80 20.62 0.28
C ASN A 104 6.97 19.08 0.36
N PRO A 105 6.03 18.29 -0.19
CA PRO A 105 6.17 16.85 -0.25
C PRO A 105 7.05 16.45 -1.43
N GLN A 106 7.69 15.28 -1.34
CA GLN A 106 8.31 14.63 -2.47
C GLN A 106 7.25 13.84 -3.25
N GLY A 107 7.03 14.16 -4.51
CA GLY A 107 6.26 13.32 -5.43
C GLY A 107 7.02 12.04 -5.75
N VAL A 108 6.33 10.90 -5.68
CA VAL A 108 6.89 9.59 -6.03
C VAL A 108 5.93 8.87 -6.96
N PHE A 109 6.38 8.58 -8.19
CA PHE A 109 5.61 7.85 -9.19
C PHE A 109 6.18 6.43 -9.31
N ILE A 110 5.36 5.42 -9.00
CA ILE A 110 5.79 4.02 -8.96
C ILE A 110 5.04 3.22 -10.02
N THR A 111 5.77 2.48 -10.88
CA THR A 111 5.17 1.78 -12.02
C THR A 111 5.70 0.36 -12.21
N THR A 112 4.92 -0.46 -12.90
CA THR A 112 5.33 -1.77 -13.42
C THR A 112 5.69 -1.72 -14.90
N THR A 113 5.64 -0.55 -15.55
CA THR A 113 5.93 -0.38 -16.98
C THR A 113 6.74 0.88 -17.25
N LYS A 114 7.18 1.05 -18.48
CA LYS A 114 8.03 2.16 -18.91
C LYS A 114 7.28 3.49 -19.01
N LEU A 115 8.01 4.58 -18.85
CA LEU A 115 7.56 5.93 -19.16
C LEU A 115 7.86 6.28 -20.62
N SER A 116 7.00 7.07 -21.25
CA SER A 116 7.30 7.72 -22.55
C SER A 116 8.49 8.69 -22.41
N PRO A 117 9.15 9.07 -23.52
CA PRO A 117 10.21 10.09 -23.47
C PRO A 117 9.74 11.37 -22.80
N THR A 118 8.59 11.91 -23.21
CA THR A 118 7.99 13.12 -22.63
C THR A 118 7.69 12.94 -21.14
N ALA A 119 7.13 11.79 -20.72
CA ALA A 119 6.88 11.54 -19.30
C ALA A 119 8.17 11.52 -18.45
N LYS A 120 9.29 11.02 -19.00
CA LYS A 120 10.61 11.07 -18.33
C LYS A 120 11.10 12.50 -18.15
N GLU A 121 10.93 13.36 -19.16
CA GLU A 121 11.28 14.79 -19.06
C GLU A 121 10.45 15.48 -17.96
N PHE A 122 9.13 15.25 -17.92
CA PHE A 122 8.27 15.81 -16.89
C PHE A 122 8.66 15.35 -15.48
N VAL A 123 8.96 14.07 -15.30
CA VAL A 123 9.48 13.52 -14.04
C VAL A 123 10.71 14.29 -13.57
N LYS A 124 11.68 14.54 -14.49
CA LYS A 124 12.90 15.28 -14.19
C LYS A 124 12.62 16.75 -13.88
N LYS A 125 11.88 17.45 -14.75
CA LYS A 125 11.56 18.90 -14.61
C LYS A 125 10.74 19.21 -13.36
N LEU A 126 9.83 18.30 -12.97
CA LEU A 126 8.95 18.46 -11.80
C LEU A 126 9.54 17.87 -10.52
N ASN A 127 10.80 17.42 -10.54
CA ASN A 127 11.47 16.80 -9.40
C ASN A 127 10.64 15.65 -8.76
N ILE A 128 9.97 14.85 -9.59
CA ILE A 128 9.22 13.66 -9.16
C ILE A 128 10.16 12.45 -9.17
N LYS A 129 10.22 11.69 -8.09
CA LYS A 129 10.98 10.43 -8.07
C LYS A 129 10.20 9.34 -8.80
N HIS A 130 10.79 8.75 -9.84
CA HIS A 130 10.24 7.56 -10.50
C HIS A 130 10.90 6.29 -9.97
N ARG A 131 10.09 5.27 -9.71
CA ARG A 131 10.55 3.94 -9.32
C ARG A 131 9.83 2.87 -10.14
N TYR A 132 10.60 1.92 -10.64
CA TYR A 132 10.08 0.72 -11.27
C TYR A 132 10.05 -0.41 -10.22
N ILE A 133 8.85 -0.85 -9.83
CA ILE A 133 8.65 -1.93 -8.87
C ILE A 133 7.66 -2.92 -9.47
N LYS A 134 8.08 -4.17 -9.66
CA LYS A 134 7.19 -5.23 -10.13
C LYS A 134 6.21 -5.63 -9.03
N LEU A 135 5.00 -6.04 -9.43
CA LEU A 135 4.07 -6.65 -8.49
C LEU A 135 4.62 -8.02 -8.07
N ASP A 136 4.82 -8.19 -6.78
CA ASP A 136 5.06 -9.47 -6.12
C ASP A 136 3.76 -9.91 -5.43
N GLN A 137 3.07 -10.88 -5.99
CA GLN A 137 1.82 -11.40 -5.41
C GLN A 137 2.04 -12.16 -4.09
N ASN A 138 3.31 -12.45 -3.73
CA ASN A 138 3.67 -13.16 -2.52
C ASN A 138 4.22 -12.25 -1.41
N PHE A 139 4.14 -10.91 -1.57
CA PHE A 139 4.53 -10.03 -0.47
C PHE A 139 3.73 -10.36 0.81
N PRO A 140 4.30 -10.15 2.00
CA PRO A 140 3.59 -10.43 3.25
C PRO A 140 2.33 -9.59 3.41
N MET A 141 1.17 -10.25 3.58
CA MET A 141 -0.14 -9.60 3.61
C MET A 141 -0.83 -9.62 4.96
N ILE A 142 -0.44 -10.51 5.88
CA ILE A 142 -1.04 -10.55 7.21
C ILE A 142 -0.41 -9.44 8.05
N LYS A 143 -1.21 -8.55 8.61
CA LYS A 143 -0.78 -7.48 9.50
C LYS A 143 -0.90 -7.92 10.96
N CYS A 144 0.21 -7.98 11.68
CA CYS A 144 0.25 -8.25 13.11
C CYS A 144 0.47 -6.93 13.85
N ASN A 145 -0.56 -6.44 14.52
CA ASN A 145 -0.61 -5.12 15.16
C ASN A 145 -0.85 -5.24 16.68
N ILE A 146 -0.28 -4.34 17.45
CA ILE A 146 -0.49 -4.23 18.89
C ILE A 146 -1.31 -2.96 19.13
N ASN A 147 -2.57 -3.13 19.52
CA ASN A 147 -3.47 -1.99 19.71
C ASN A 147 -3.08 -1.14 20.95
N ARG A 148 -3.73 0.03 21.12
CA ARG A 148 -3.47 0.95 22.24
C ARG A 148 -3.63 0.31 23.62
N LYS A 149 -4.39 -0.79 23.75
CA LYS A 149 -4.58 -1.56 25.00
C LYS A 149 -3.59 -2.72 25.14
N GLY A 150 -2.52 -2.76 24.34
CA GLY A 150 -1.51 -3.82 24.35
C GLY A 150 -1.97 -5.17 23.76
N LYS A 151 -3.19 -5.26 23.21
CA LYS A 151 -3.70 -6.51 22.65
C LYS A 151 -3.04 -6.78 21.29
N LYS A 152 -2.47 -7.98 21.14
CA LYS A 152 -1.87 -8.49 19.91
C LYS A 152 -2.95 -9.02 18.97
N LEU A 153 -3.15 -8.37 17.83
CA LEU A 153 -4.18 -8.71 16.84
C LEU A 153 -3.56 -8.90 15.47
N PHE A 154 -4.01 -9.89 14.70
CA PHE A 154 -3.67 -9.95 13.29
C PHE A 154 -4.89 -9.73 12.40
N PHE A 155 -4.63 -9.13 11.25
CA PHE A 155 -5.63 -8.76 10.25
C PHE A 155 -5.28 -9.39 8.91
N LEU A 156 -6.29 -9.90 8.24
CA LEU A 156 -6.20 -10.46 6.89
C LEU A 156 -6.71 -9.44 5.85
N PRO A 157 -6.24 -9.49 4.59
CA PRO A 157 -6.57 -8.50 3.57
C PRO A 157 -8.07 -8.29 3.29
N PHE A 158 -8.91 -9.22 3.70
CA PHE A 158 -10.37 -9.16 3.57
C PHE A 158 -11.08 -8.74 4.86
N ASP A 159 -10.37 -8.42 5.94
CA ASP A 159 -10.97 -7.93 7.17
C ASP A 159 -11.33 -6.44 7.01
N LYS A 160 -12.50 -6.05 7.52
CA LYS A 160 -13.08 -4.71 7.37
C LYS A 160 -12.12 -3.56 7.72
N PHE A 161 -11.26 -3.76 8.73
CA PHE A 161 -10.35 -2.72 9.21
C PHE A 161 -8.91 -2.88 8.72
N TYR A 162 -8.64 -3.82 7.83
CA TYR A 162 -7.28 -4.11 7.37
C TYR A 162 -6.53 -2.87 6.86
N ASP A 163 -7.17 -2.06 6.04
CA ASP A 163 -6.52 -0.89 5.45
C ASP A 163 -6.43 0.31 6.40
N HIS A 164 -7.14 0.27 7.52
CA HIS A 164 -7.02 1.26 8.60
C HIS A 164 -5.87 0.95 9.58
N VAL A 165 -5.36 -0.29 9.59
CA VAL A 165 -4.30 -0.73 10.50
C VAL A 165 -2.94 -0.39 9.92
N HIS A 166 -2.12 0.31 10.69
CA HIS A 166 -0.71 0.59 10.41
C HIS A 166 0.19 -0.42 11.12
N ILE A 167 1.39 -0.65 10.56
CA ILE A 167 2.39 -1.55 11.15
C ILE A 167 3.62 -0.72 11.53
N GLU A 168 3.89 -0.66 12.84
CA GLU A 168 5.01 0.05 13.42
C GLU A 168 6.04 -0.95 13.97
N LYS A 169 7.10 -1.17 13.21
CA LYS A 169 8.13 -2.19 13.50
C LYS A 169 8.77 -2.03 14.87
N ASN A 170 8.96 -0.81 15.31
CA ASN A 170 9.54 -0.46 16.62
C ASN A 170 8.65 -0.86 17.82
N LYS A 171 7.38 -1.17 17.58
CA LYS A 171 6.44 -1.69 18.59
C LYS A 171 6.37 -3.22 18.61
N GLY A 172 7.21 -3.92 17.85
CA GLY A 172 7.11 -5.38 17.70
C GLY A 172 6.00 -5.84 16.76
N GLU A 173 5.45 -4.92 15.97
CA GLU A 173 4.46 -5.21 14.92
C GLU A 173 5.17 -5.65 13.64
N PHE A 174 4.51 -6.50 12.84
CA PHE A 174 5.13 -7.04 11.63
C PHE A 174 4.12 -7.52 10.60
N TYR A 175 4.62 -7.73 9.40
CA TYR A 175 3.91 -8.40 8.32
C TYR A 175 4.39 -9.83 8.15
N THR A 176 3.49 -10.75 7.82
CA THR A 176 3.81 -12.15 7.50
C THR A 176 2.81 -12.74 6.50
N ASN A 177 3.12 -13.93 5.95
CA ASN A 177 2.18 -14.79 5.23
C ASN A 177 1.80 -16.04 6.03
N SER A 178 2.27 -16.17 7.28
CA SER A 178 2.10 -17.34 8.10
C SER A 178 1.16 -17.10 9.28
N LEU A 179 -0.04 -17.70 9.24
CA LEU A 179 -0.95 -17.70 10.40
C LEU A 179 -0.33 -18.39 11.60
N LYS A 180 0.48 -19.45 11.37
CA LYS A 180 1.22 -20.14 12.45
C LYS A 180 2.16 -19.19 13.17
N GLU A 181 2.87 -18.32 12.44
CA GLU A 181 3.77 -17.34 13.03
C GLU A 181 3.00 -16.33 13.89
N CYS A 182 1.84 -15.83 13.42
CA CYS A 182 1.01 -14.93 14.18
C CYS A 182 0.64 -15.53 15.55
N ILE A 183 0.15 -16.78 15.54
CA ILE A 183 -0.28 -17.48 16.77
C ILE A 183 0.91 -17.78 17.68
N LYS A 184 2.04 -18.27 17.13
CA LYS A 184 3.26 -18.53 17.92
C LYS A 184 3.74 -17.30 18.67
N LYS A 185 3.56 -16.11 18.10
CA LYS A 185 3.92 -14.81 18.72
C LYS A 185 2.79 -14.23 19.60
N GLY A 186 1.70 -14.98 19.84
CA GLY A 186 0.60 -14.61 20.71
C GLY A 186 -0.42 -13.65 20.09
N PHE A 187 -0.44 -13.50 18.76
CA PHE A 187 -1.45 -12.71 18.05
C PHE A 187 -2.70 -13.55 17.78
N ARG A 188 -3.87 -12.94 17.95
CA ARG A 188 -5.18 -13.55 17.63
C ARG A 188 -5.84 -12.81 16.47
N HIS A 189 -6.67 -13.51 15.71
CA HIS A 189 -7.47 -12.87 14.64
C HIS A 189 -8.42 -11.84 15.22
N VAL A 190 -8.55 -10.70 14.55
CA VAL A 190 -9.47 -9.64 15.00
C VAL A 190 -10.91 -10.12 15.12
N GLY A 191 -11.31 -11.17 14.36
CA GLY A 191 -12.66 -11.73 14.34
C GLY A 191 -13.64 -10.86 13.55
N LYS A 192 -14.80 -11.45 13.21
CA LYS A 192 -15.97 -10.65 12.82
C LYS A 192 -16.60 -10.12 14.12
N ARG A 193 -16.67 -8.81 14.28
CA ARG A 193 -17.70 -8.19 15.13
C ARG A 193 -18.98 -8.09 14.35
#